data_6eebdc4cdc0811c2a801839c0983c2ce
#
_entry.id   6eebdc4cdc0811c2a801839c0983c2ce
#
_cell.length_a   1.000
_cell.length_b   1.000
_cell.length_c   1.000
_cell.angle_alpha   90.00
_cell.angle_beta   90.00
_cell.angle_gamma   90.00
#
_symmetry.space_group_name_H-M   'P 1'
#
loop_
_entity.id
_entity.type
_entity.pdbx_description
1 polymer ?
#
loop_
_entity_poly.entity_id
_entity_poly.type
_entity_poly.pdbx_seq_one_letter_code
_entity_poly.pdbx_strand_id
1 'polypeptide(L)'
;MVVVSTRYEFSQHFDFPAAEAFSWCTDYDPKDHNLMGNKGYRKVTRVSDDTVILEDTLYPQGKAVTKKKLIKIDGERMTYFNFHLTGSNKNSLYFYRVIPEGDRKSRLEYTGYELTYPKRAPTKRQLAATAEADAATRTKKWGRLAKAMERELRGKRS
;
A
#
# COMPACT_ATOMS: atom_id res chain seq x y z
N MET A 1 -25.70 -9.39 -6.13
CA MET A 1 -24.30 -8.98 -5.91
C MET A 1 -23.79 -9.68 -4.67
N VAL A 2 -22.67 -10.35 -4.80
CA VAL A 2 -22.03 -11.03 -3.67
C VAL A 2 -20.91 -10.13 -3.16
N VAL A 3 -20.79 -10.01 -1.84
CA VAL A 3 -19.63 -9.33 -1.21
C VAL A 3 -18.71 -10.40 -0.67
N VAL A 4 -17.46 -10.34 -1.06
CA VAL A 4 -16.43 -11.28 -0.62
C VAL A 4 -15.36 -10.54 0.15
N SER A 5 -15.05 -11.02 1.35
CA SER A 5 -13.97 -10.50 2.18
C SER A 5 -12.79 -11.48 2.17
N THR A 6 -11.61 -10.96 1.88
CA THR A 6 -10.36 -11.70 1.91
C THR A 6 -9.37 -10.98 2.82
N ARG A 7 -8.72 -11.73 3.73
CA ARG A 7 -7.65 -11.22 4.58
C ARG A 7 -6.32 -11.81 4.12
N TYR A 8 -5.31 -10.97 3.99
CA TYR A 8 -3.94 -11.42 3.72
C TYR A 8 -2.91 -10.48 4.38
N GLU A 9 -1.72 -10.99 4.60
CA GLU A 9 -0.65 -10.25 5.26
C GLU A 9 0.71 -10.61 4.67
N PHE A 10 1.65 -9.66 4.80
CA PHE A 10 3.05 -9.88 4.48
C PHE A 10 3.93 -8.93 5.29
N SER A 11 5.24 -9.19 5.27
CA SER A 11 6.26 -8.32 5.86
C SER A 11 7.30 -7.92 4.82
N GLN A 12 7.85 -6.71 4.99
CA GLN A 12 8.96 -6.21 4.19
C GLN A 12 10.04 -5.65 5.12
N HIS A 13 11.27 -6.16 4.99
CA HIS A 13 12.42 -5.64 5.73
C HIS A 13 13.01 -4.41 5.06
N PHE A 14 13.49 -3.47 5.88
CA PHE A 14 14.20 -2.28 5.45
C PHE A 14 15.55 -2.18 6.18
N ASP A 15 16.60 -1.82 5.46
CA ASP A 15 17.93 -1.54 6.00
C ASP A 15 18.07 -0.08 6.48
N PHE A 16 17.02 0.43 7.10
CA PHE A 16 16.93 1.79 7.66
C PHE A 16 16.20 1.79 8.99
N PRO A 17 16.50 2.78 9.86
CA PRO A 17 15.77 2.99 11.10
C PRO A 17 14.26 3.16 10.85
N ALA A 18 13.45 2.71 11.80
CA ALA A 18 12.00 2.74 11.68
C ALA A 18 11.43 4.14 11.41
N ALA A 19 11.97 5.17 12.06
CA ALA A 19 11.51 6.55 11.86
C ALA A 19 11.76 7.05 10.42
N GLU A 20 12.91 6.75 9.83
CA GLU A 20 13.22 7.11 8.44
C GLU A 20 12.37 6.32 7.45
N ALA A 21 12.22 5.02 7.67
CA ALA A 21 11.39 4.16 6.83
C ALA A 21 9.92 4.59 6.88
N PHE A 22 9.40 4.88 8.07
CA PHE A 22 8.04 5.37 8.24
C PHE A 22 7.81 6.71 7.55
N SER A 23 8.73 7.65 7.71
CA SER A 23 8.66 8.96 7.04
C SER A 23 8.63 8.79 5.51
N TRP A 24 9.46 7.93 4.96
CA TRP A 24 9.47 7.65 3.52
C TRP A 24 8.16 7.00 3.05
N CYS A 25 7.64 6.03 3.80
CA CYS A 25 6.38 5.35 3.46
C CYS A 25 5.16 6.28 3.50
N THR A 26 5.21 7.36 4.27
CA THR A 26 4.06 8.26 4.50
C THR A 26 4.22 9.65 3.88
N ASP A 27 5.30 9.91 3.14
CA ASP A 27 5.50 11.17 2.43
C ASP A 27 4.58 11.32 1.21
N TYR A 28 4.12 10.20 0.66
CA TYR A 28 3.24 10.14 -0.50
C TYR A 28 3.73 10.96 -1.69
N ASP A 29 5.03 10.84 -2.00
CA ASP A 29 5.58 11.43 -3.21
C ASP A 29 4.81 10.89 -4.44
N PRO A 30 4.29 11.76 -5.32
CA PRO A 30 3.59 11.33 -6.55
C PRO A 30 4.39 10.37 -7.43
N LYS A 31 5.72 10.41 -7.35
CA LYS A 31 6.62 9.51 -8.09
C LYS A 31 6.52 8.05 -7.65
N ASP A 32 6.13 7.78 -6.41
CA ASP A 32 6.02 6.42 -5.88
C ASP A 32 5.01 5.58 -6.64
N HIS A 33 4.00 6.23 -7.23
CA HIS A 33 3.02 5.56 -8.08
C HIS A 33 3.68 4.81 -9.25
N ASN A 34 4.70 5.41 -9.87
CA ASN A 34 5.46 4.79 -10.95
C ASN A 34 6.43 3.72 -10.43
N LEU A 35 6.96 3.88 -9.23
CA LEU A 35 7.84 2.89 -8.59
C LEU A 35 7.13 1.56 -8.35
N MET A 36 5.84 1.57 -8.11
CA MET A 36 5.02 0.36 -7.97
C MET A 36 4.77 -0.38 -9.29
N GLY A 37 5.29 0.14 -10.41
CA GLY A 37 5.10 -0.41 -11.75
C GLY A 37 3.76 -0.04 -12.38
N ASN A 38 3.07 0.94 -11.83
CA ASN A 38 1.82 1.46 -12.39
C ASN A 38 2.11 2.46 -13.51
N LYS A 39 1.32 2.38 -14.58
CA LYS A 39 1.24 3.43 -15.59
C LYS A 39 0.10 4.37 -15.21
N GLY A 40 0.34 5.67 -15.27
CA GLY A 40 -0.63 6.66 -14.91
C GLY A 40 -0.04 7.75 -14.01
N TYR A 41 -0.87 8.39 -13.24
CA TYR A 41 -0.44 9.48 -12.35
C TYR A 41 -1.21 9.46 -11.02
N ARG A 42 -0.62 10.11 -10.04
CA ARG A 42 -1.19 10.27 -8.69
C ARG A 42 -1.37 11.74 -8.37
N LYS A 43 -2.56 12.09 -7.92
CA LYS A 43 -2.82 13.36 -7.26
C LYS A 43 -2.85 13.14 -5.75
N VAL A 44 -2.07 13.94 -5.03
CA VAL A 44 -1.97 13.90 -3.57
C VAL A 44 -2.59 15.16 -3.00
N THR A 45 -3.58 15.01 -2.12
CA THR A 45 -4.17 16.12 -1.38
C THR A 45 -3.93 15.88 0.11
N ARG A 46 -3.07 16.69 0.71
CA ARG A 46 -2.82 16.64 2.15
C ARG A 46 -3.87 17.49 2.86
N VAL A 47 -4.81 16.81 3.52
CA VAL A 47 -5.93 17.45 4.23
C VAL A 47 -5.47 18.01 5.58
N SER A 48 -4.61 17.28 6.26
CA SER A 48 -4.00 17.63 7.55
C SER A 48 -2.69 16.87 7.72
N ASP A 49 -2.02 17.03 8.85
CA ASP A 49 -0.76 16.33 9.14
C ASP A 49 -0.91 14.81 9.19
N ASP A 50 -2.11 14.33 9.52
CA ASP A 50 -2.41 12.91 9.66
C ASP A 50 -3.36 12.34 8.59
N THR A 51 -3.78 13.16 7.61
CA THR A 51 -4.81 12.76 6.64
C THR A 51 -4.43 13.16 5.22
N VAL A 52 -4.42 12.18 4.33
CA VAL A 52 -4.10 12.36 2.90
C VAL A 52 -5.20 11.71 2.05
N ILE A 53 -5.59 12.38 0.98
CA ILE A 53 -6.42 11.81 -0.08
C ILE A 53 -5.54 11.56 -1.30
N LEU A 54 -5.54 10.32 -1.79
CA LEU A 54 -4.89 9.94 -3.03
C LEU A 54 -5.92 9.70 -4.13
N GLU A 55 -5.62 10.21 -5.31
CA GLU A 55 -6.39 9.93 -6.53
C GLU A 55 -5.42 9.33 -7.56
N ASP A 56 -5.46 8.01 -7.69
CA ASP A 56 -4.60 7.26 -8.60
C ASP A 56 -5.35 7.00 -9.90
N THR A 57 -4.88 7.60 -11.00
CA THR A 57 -5.41 7.32 -12.34
C THR A 57 -4.55 6.27 -13.03
N LEU A 58 -5.20 5.19 -13.42
CA LEU A 58 -4.62 4.05 -14.12
C LEU A 58 -5.28 3.91 -15.49
N TYR A 59 -4.62 3.21 -16.40
CA TYR A 59 -5.13 2.97 -17.75
C TYR A 59 -5.23 1.47 -18.05
N PRO A 60 -6.12 0.73 -17.36
CA PRO A 60 -6.34 -0.68 -17.70
C PRO A 60 -6.97 -0.75 -19.10
N GLN A 61 -6.35 -1.53 -19.99
CA GLN A 61 -6.83 -1.70 -21.37
C GLN A 61 -7.08 -0.36 -22.12
N GLY A 62 -6.27 0.67 -21.83
CA GLY A 62 -6.34 1.97 -22.50
C GLY A 62 -7.46 2.91 -21.98
N LYS A 63 -8.26 2.50 -21.02
CA LYS A 63 -9.29 3.37 -20.40
C LYS A 63 -8.78 3.96 -19.10
N ALA A 64 -9.00 5.27 -18.89
CA ALA A 64 -8.67 5.92 -17.63
C ALA A 64 -9.62 5.47 -16.51
N VAL A 65 -9.07 4.99 -15.41
CA VAL A 65 -9.79 4.65 -14.18
C VAL A 65 -9.13 5.36 -13.02
N THR A 66 -9.88 6.16 -12.29
CA THR A 66 -9.39 6.86 -11.09
C THR A 66 -9.89 6.16 -9.85
N LYS A 67 -8.97 5.82 -8.96
CA LYS A 67 -9.25 5.26 -7.63
C LYS A 67 -8.93 6.30 -6.57
N LYS A 68 -9.90 6.55 -5.71
CA LYS A 68 -9.72 7.43 -4.53
C LYS A 68 -9.47 6.61 -3.29
N LYS A 69 -8.52 7.08 -2.49
CA LYS A 69 -8.10 6.44 -1.24
C LYS A 69 -7.97 7.48 -0.15
N LEU A 70 -8.44 7.14 1.04
CA LEU A 70 -8.21 7.91 2.26
C LEU A 70 -7.08 7.27 3.04
N ILE A 71 -6.07 8.07 3.38
CA ILE A 71 -4.96 7.65 4.20
C ILE A 71 -5.05 8.34 5.56
N LYS A 72 -4.94 7.57 6.64
CA LYS A 72 -4.79 8.09 8.00
C LYS A 72 -3.45 7.65 8.55
N ILE A 73 -2.72 8.58 9.16
CA ILE A 73 -1.34 8.38 9.62
C ILE A 73 -1.30 8.62 11.13
N ASP A 74 -0.72 7.68 11.88
CA ASP A 74 -0.39 7.83 13.30
C ASP A 74 1.14 7.78 13.45
N GLY A 75 1.77 8.93 13.52
CA GLY A 75 3.22 9.06 13.60
C GLY A 75 3.80 8.56 14.92
N GLU A 76 3.06 8.67 16.01
CA GLU A 76 3.49 8.17 17.32
C GLU A 76 3.64 6.65 17.33
N ARG A 77 2.67 5.94 16.74
CA ARG A 77 2.65 4.48 16.66
C ARG A 77 3.33 3.91 15.44
N MET A 78 3.78 4.77 14.53
CA MET A 78 4.31 4.38 13.22
C MET A 78 3.35 3.41 12.48
N THR A 79 2.08 3.76 12.47
CA THR A 79 1.02 3.05 11.76
C THR A 79 0.31 3.97 10.78
N TYR A 80 -0.19 3.42 9.73
CA TYR A 80 -1.09 4.11 8.81
C TYR A 80 -2.02 3.13 8.13
N PHE A 81 -3.16 3.60 7.68
CA PHE A 81 -4.04 2.78 6.87
C PHE A 81 -4.45 3.48 5.58
N ASN A 82 -4.81 2.68 4.62
CA ASN A 82 -5.28 3.06 3.31
C ASN A 82 -6.69 2.49 3.13
N PHE A 83 -7.68 3.35 3.04
CA PHE A 83 -9.07 2.97 2.82
C PHE A 83 -9.49 3.32 1.40
N HIS A 84 -9.94 2.33 0.64
CA HIS A 84 -10.36 2.51 -0.73
C HIS A 84 -11.80 3.03 -0.80
N LEU A 85 -11.96 4.26 -1.26
CA LEU A 85 -13.27 4.91 -1.38
C LEU A 85 -14.00 4.53 -2.66
N THR A 86 -13.26 4.24 -3.73
CA THR A 86 -13.80 3.89 -5.05
C THR A 86 -13.04 2.74 -5.70
N GLY A 87 -13.57 2.21 -6.78
CA GLY A 87 -12.95 1.14 -7.56
C GLY A 87 -13.56 -0.24 -7.29
N SER A 88 -13.00 -1.25 -7.94
CA SER A 88 -13.47 -2.65 -7.83
C SER A 88 -13.30 -3.26 -6.44
N ASN A 89 -12.43 -2.67 -5.64
CA ASN A 89 -12.16 -3.06 -4.25
C ASN A 89 -12.52 -1.92 -3.28
N LYS A 90 -13.56 -1.13 -3.58
CA LYS A 90 -14.06 -0.10 -2.65
C LYS A 90 -14.39 -0.71 -1.29
N ASN A 91 -14.25 0.10 -0.25
CA ASN A 91 -14.42 -0.29 1.16
C ASN A 91 -13.37 -1.29 1.68
N SER A 92 -12.34 -1.59 0.91
CA SER A 92 -11.18 -2.35 1.40
C SER A 92 -10.31 -1.47 2.29
N LEU A 93 -9.73 -2.10 3.31
CA LEU A 93 -8.83 -1.48 4.27
C LEU A 93 -7.48 -2.17 4.25
N TYR A 94 -6.43 -1.40 4.16
CA TYR A 94 -5.05 -1.88 4.21
C TYR A 94 -4.34 -1.20 5.35
N PHE A 95 -3.86 -1.98 6.31
CA PHE A 95 -3.21 -1.51 7.52
C PHE A 95 -1.71 -1.78 7.46
N TYR A 96 -0.93 -0.77 7.84
CA TYR A 96 0.53 -0.79 7.81
C TYR A 96 1.09 -0.41 9.17
N ARG A 97 2.16 -1.08 9.57
CA ARG A 97 2.90 -0.78 10.78
C ARG A 97 4.39 -0.94 10.52
N VAL A 98 5.18 0.08 10.87
CA VAL A 98 6.64 0.00 10.82
C VAL A 98 7.16 -0.31 12.22
N ILE A 99 7.93 -1.39 12.33
CA ILE A 99 8.44 -1.92 13.58
C ILE A 99 9.96 -1.83 13.59
N PRO A 100 10.57 -1.23 14.63
CA PRO A 100 12.02 -1.23 14.77
C PRO A 100 12.58 -2.66 14.92
N GLU A 101 13.69 -2.93 14.22
CA GLU A 101 14.51 -4.13 14.37
C GLU A 101 15.93 -3.72 14.77
N GLY A 102 16.06 -3.10 15.95
CA GLY A 102 17.26 -2.41 16.38
C GLY A 102 17.34 -0.99 15.83
N ASP A 103 18.51 -0.34 15.99
CA ASP A 103 18.67 1.09 15.69
C ASP A 103 18.82 1.43 14.21
N ARG A 104 19.13 0.44 13.37
CA ARG A 104 19.46 0.65 11.95
C ARG A 104 18.56 -0.05 10.96
N LYS A 105 17.68 -0.91 11.45
CA LYS A 105 16.78 -1.73 10.63
C LYS A 105 15.35 -1.63 11.09
N SER A 106 14.43 -1.92 10.21
CA SER A 106 13.01 -1.96 10.50
C SER A 106 12.29 -2.97 9.62
N ARG A 107 11.04 -3.22 9.96
CA ARG A 107 10.15 -4.09 9.21
C ARG A 107 8.79 -3.43 9.06
N LEU A 108 8.27 -3.45 7.85
CA LEU A 108 6.87 -3.14 7.57
C LEU A 108 6.04 -4.41 7.75
N GLU A 109 5.02 -4.34 8.57
CA GLU A 109 3.95 -5.33 8.62
C GLU A 109 2.71 -4.79 7.91
N TYR A 110 2.13 -5.60 7.05
CA TYR A 110 0.96 -5.25 6.25
C TYR A 110 -0.14 -6.26 6.47
N THR A 111 -1.36 -5.76 6.71
CA THR A 111 -2.57 -6.57 6.74
C THR A 111 -3.60 -5.95 5.81
N GLY A 112 -4.05 -6.71 4.82
CA GLY A 112 -5.11 -6.31 3.90
C GLY A 112 -6.42 -6.97 4.26
N TYR A 113 -7.47 -6.17 4.34
CA TYR A 113 -8.88 -6.60 4.43
C TYR A 113 -9.56 -6.17 3.14
N GLU A 114 -9.50 -7.04 2.14
CA GLU A 114 -9.98 -6.72 0.81
C GLU A 114 -11.44 -7.14 0.62
N LEU A 115 -12.24 -6.22 0.11
CA LEU A 115 -13.60 -6.48 -0.34
C LEU A 115 -13.65 -6.49 -1.86
N THR A 116 -14.27 -7.50 -2.41
CA THR A 116 -14.57 -7.59 -3.84
C THR A 116 -16.03 -7.94 -4.07
N TYR A 117 -16.52 -7.65 -5.26
CA TYR A 117 -17.95 -7.73 -5.58
C TYR A 117 -18.18 -8.59 -6.82
N PRO A 118 -17.84 -9.90 -6.76
CA PRO A 118 -18.01 -10.80 -7.90
C PRO A 118 -19.49 -11.08 -8.18
N LYS A 119 -19.78 -11.47 -9.41
CA LYS A 119 -21.15 -11.89 -9.80
C LYS A 119 -21.60 -13.18 -9.12
N ARG A 120 -20.66 -14.06 -8.80
CA ARG A 120 -20.90 -15.35 -8.15
C ARG A 120 -19.96 -15.53 -6.97
N ALA A 121 -20.44 -16.19 -5.93
CA ALA A 121 -19.62 -16.51 -4.77
C ALA A 121 -18.48 -17.47 -5.17
N PRO A 122 -17.22 -17.12 -4.87
CA PRO A 122 -16.10 -18.02 -5.09
C PRO A 122 -16.13 -19.19 -4.08
N THR A 123 -15.53 -20.29 -4.47
CA THR A 123 -15.29 -21.40 -3.55
C THR A 123 -14.23 -21.07 -2.51
N LYS A 124 -14.17 -21.81 -1.40
CA LYS A 124 -13.11 -21.64 -0.39
C LYS A 124 -11.72 -21.77 -0.98
N ARG A 125 -11.51 -22.69 -1.93
CA ARG A 125 -10.24 -22.88 -2.63
C ARG A 125 -9.87 -21.67 -3.48
N GLN A 126 -10.82 -21.08 -4.18
CA GLN A 126 -10.61 -19.88 -4.98
C GLN A 126 -10.27 -18.67 -4.07
N LEU A 127 -10.94 -18.54 -2.92
CA LEU A 127 -10.64 -17.48 -1.95
C LEU A 127 -9.21 -17.59 -1.41
N ALA A 128 -8.79 -18.81 -1.01
CA ALA A 128 -7.43 -19.05 -0.52
C ALA A 128 -6.38 -18.74 -1.60
N ALA A 129 -6.62 -19.17 -2.84
CA ALA A 129 -5.73 -18.90 -3.97
C ALA A 129 -5.64 -17.39 -4.28
N THR A 130 -6.75 -16.66 -4.18
CA THR A 130 -6.77 -15.20 -4.36
C THR A 130 -5.97 -14.50 -3.27
N ALA A 131 -6.16 -14.86 -2.01
CA ALA A 131 -5.41 -14.28 -0.89
C ALA A 131 -3.90 -14.50 -1.04
N GLU A 132 -3.49 -15.70 -1.43
CA GLU A 132 -2.08 -16.03 -1.70
C GLU A 132 -1.51 -15.22 -2.87
N ALA A 133 -2.24 -15.10 -3.97
CA ALA A 133 -1.84 -14.31 -5.13
C ALA A 133 -1.73 -12.81 -4.81
N ASP A 134 -2.65 -12.27 -4.02
CA ASP A 134 -2.65 -10.87 -3.59
C ASP A 134 -1.46 -10.59 -2.67
N ALA A 135 -1.17 -11.46 -1.71
CA ALA A 135 0.00 -11.36 -0.85
C ALA A 135 1.30 -11.39 -1.67
N ALA A 136 1.43 -12.29 -2.63
CA ALA A 136 2.59 -12.39 -3.51
C ALA A 136 2.79 -11.13 -4.37
N THR A 137 1.70 -10.58 -4.94
CA THR A 137 1.72 -9.35 -5.73
C THR A 137 2.17 -8.15 -4.89
N ARG A 138 1.64 -8.00 -3.68
CA ARG A 138 2.01 -6.92 -2.77
C ARG A 138 3.45 -7.05 -2.29
N THR A 139 3.89 -8.24 -1.95
CA THR A 139 5.28 -8.51 -1.58
C THR A 139 6.25 -8.08 -2.68
N LYS A 140 5.95 -8.39 -3.93
CA LYS A 140 6.77 -7.98 -5.08
C LYS A 140 6.81 -6.45 -5.25
N LYS A 141 5.67 -5.77 -5.11
CA LYS A 141 5.59 -4.30 -5.17
C LYS A 141 6.41 -3.65 -4.07
N TRP A 142 6.26 -4.11 -2.85
CA TRP A 142 7.00 -3.58 -1.70
C TRP A 142 8.50 -3.88 -1.76
N GLY A 143 8.91 -4.98 -2.36
CA GLY A 143 10.32 -5.24 -2.66
C GLY A 143 10.93 -4.18 -3.58
N ARG A 144 10.17 -3.69 -4.58
CA ARG A 144 10.60 -2.58 -5.45
C ARG A 144 10.66 -1.25 -4.68
N LEU A 145 9.65 -0.97 -3.85
CA LEU A 145 9.61 0.23 -3.02
C LEU A 145 10.77 0.26 -2.01
N ALA A 146 11.09 -0.86 -1.38
CA ALA A 146 12.21 -0.97 -0.47
C ALA A 146 13.55 -0.64 -1.15
N LYS A 147 13.77 -1.13 -2.36
CA LYS A 147 14.97 -0.79 -3.16
C LYS A 147 15.01 0.68 -3.55
N ALA A 148 13.87 1.29 -3.86
CA ALA A 148 13.78 2.71 -4.15
C ALA A 148 14.08 3.55 -2.90
N MET A 149 13.52 3.20 -1.76
CA MET A 149 13.81 3.81 -0.46
C MET A 149 15.32 3.78 -0.17
N GLU A 150 15.95 2.62 -0.31
CA GLU A 150 17.40 2.50 -0.09
C GLU A 150 18.19 3.45 -0.97
N ARG A 151 17.89 3.54 -2.24
CA ARG A 151 18.59 4.46 -3.16
C ARG A 151 18.43 5.91 -2.76
N GLU A 152 17.21 6.33 -2.44
CA GLU A 152 16.92 7.71 -2.06
C GLU A 152 17.55 8.09 -0.73
N LEU A 153 17.40 7.26 0.30
CA LEU A 153 17.92 7.55 1.64
C LEU A 153 19.44 7.46 1.71
N ARG A 154 20.07 6.55 0.98
CA ARG A 154 21.54 6.50 0.86
C ARG A 154 22.08 7.71 0.09
N GLY A 155 21.39 8.15 -0.96
CA GLY A 155 21.75 9.35 -1.72
C GLY A 155 21.75 10.62 -0.87
N LYS A 156 20.84 10.73 0.10
CA LYS A 156 20.78 11.89 1.03
C LYS A 156 21.87 11.88 2.09
N ARG A 157 22.52 10.73 2.36
CA ARG A 157 23.60 10.58 3.35
C ARG A 157 24.99 10.79 2.77
N SER A 158 25.12 10.86 1.47
CA SER A 158 26.41 11.07 0.76
C SER A 158 26.69 12.53 0.46
#